data_e5347b4f687fba6028855707bbe09ba3
#
_entry.id   e5347b4f687fba6028855707bbe09ba3
#
_cell.length_a   1.000
_cell.length_b   1.000
_cell.length_c   1.000
_cell.angle_alpha   90.00
_cell.angle_beta   90.00
_cell.angle_gamma   90.00
#
_symmetry.space_group_name_H-M   'P 1'
#
loop_
_entity.id
_entity.type
_entity.pdbx_description
1 polymer ?
#
loop_
_entity_poly.entity_id
_entity_poly.type
_entity_poly.pdbx_seq_one_letter_code
_entity_poly.pdbx_strand_id
1 'polypeptide(L)'
;AAEAEESAPLSEEAFNDVPEGHWAYSALEVLSKDGVLEGYPDGSFKGDEPMTRYEMAKIIANAYKGGSFADDALIDGVRQELSGELKTLKEVDRQVKKNTNSIQKLENFADRFEFGGFGQVRYENNNSRGYDNQNDNDRYYMSLKTNYKVNDDWKVCTEWEINHKYGNYRNFKDAINPGDDPKNPIYVGGGRADSKFYPRLWIEGNINNKLSMDIGRKWRGLGFQVMAVGEEMDGLTLNYRLNDNDLAAKAFYWKPNKKDVNQLAISGIGIGGTVGHGTQLQAHYAVANVEKTGSTVGYGEYYHPSGNLKEYPTIWNHGNRMFTVSMLQNFAPNLYLWADYSRTNADEQNNATAVKVSYKWTNLDDPGSFHLYGRYHNYKEHGRWVGDTCDSLWLDGSTGWTFGGKYVVAKNVEAELCYGWSSTTDAASNNADFTRRVWRGQVDFHF
;
A
#
# COMPACT_ATOMS: atom_id res chain seq x y z
N ALA A 1 -13.41 14.24 -14.51
CA ALA A 1 -14.49 14.86 -13.78
C ALA A 1 -15.33 15.59 -14.82
N ALA A 2 -16.47 15.01 -15.20
CA ALA A 2 -17.51 15.76 -15.93
C ALA A 2 -18.25 16.51 -14.84
N GLU A 3 -18.09 17.82 -14.81
CA GLU A 3 -18.93 18.70 -14.03
C GLU A 3 -20.36 18.52 -14.50
N ALA A 4 -21.25 18.14 -13.59
CA ALA A 4 -22.68 18.26 -13.83
C ALA A 4 -22.95 19.75 -13.98
N GLU A 5 -23.38 20.18 -15.16
CA GLU A 5 -23.87 21.53 -15.36
C GLU A 5 -25.05 21.73 -14.41
N GLU A 6 -24.79 22.45 -13.33
CA GLU A 6 -25.76 22.96 -12.41
C GLU A 6 -26.63 23.95 -13.18
N SER A 7 -27.92 23.68 -13.29
CA SER A 7 -28.85 24.60 -13.92
C SER A 7 -28.71 25.96 -13.25
N ALA A 8 -28.36 26.97 -14.02
CA ALA A 8 -28.26 28.33 -13.54
C ALA A 8 -29.54 28.78 -12.82
N PRO A 9 -29.46 29.52 -11.70
CA PRO A 9 -30.61 30.03 -11.01
C PRO A 9 -31.36 30.95 -11.98
N LEU A 10 -32.66 30.71 -12.10
CA LEU A 10 -33.57 31.54 -12.89
C LEU A 10 -33.40 33.00 -12.45
N SER A 11 -32.85 33.85 -13.32
CA SER A 11 -32.83 35.30 -13.12
C SER A 11 -34.28 35.80 -13.07
N GLU A 12 -34.53 36.89 -12.34
CA GLU A 12 -35.89 37.49 -12.27
C GLU A 12 -36.46 37.91 -13.65
N GLU A 13 -35.66 37.92 -14.70
CA GLU A 13 -36.03 38.10 -16.09
C GLU A 13 -36.22 36.74 -16.76
N ALA A 14 -37.37 36.49 -17.38
CA ALA A 14 -37.76 35.19 -17.91
C ALA A 14 -36.78 34.64 -18.97
N PHE A 15 -36.28 35.49 -19.88
CA PHE A 15 -35.31 35.17 -20.94
C PHE A 15 -34.54 36.42 -21.37
N ASN A 16 -33.25 36.33 -21.54
CA ASN A 16 -32.36 37.47 -21.82
C ASN A 16 -32.49 38.04 -23.28
N ASP A 17 -33.06 37.27 -24.19
CA ASP A 17 -33.26 37.62 -25.59
C ASP A 17 -34.74 38.05 -25.90
N VAL A 18 -35.59 38.12 -24.90
CA VAL A 18 -37.00 38.57 -25.05
C VAL A 18 -37.18 39.88 -24.30
N PRO A 19 -37.27 41.03 -24.98
CA PRO A 19 -37.50 42.33 -24.33
C PRO A 19 -38.83 42.42 -23.57
N GLU A 20 -38.88 43.13 -22.44
CA GLU A 20 -40.12 43.35 -21.65
C GLU A 20 -41.28 43.90 -22.44
N GLY A 21 -41.02 44.67 -23.51
CA GLY A 21 -42.05 45.19 -24.44
C GLY A 21 -42.52 44.22 -25.52
N HIS A 22 -41.95 43.00 -25.57
CA HIS A 22 -42.39 42.01 -26.55
C HIS A 22 -43.75 41.43 -26.18
N TRP A 23 -44.63 41.26 -27.16
CA TRP A 23 -46.01 40.81 -26.93
C TRP A 23 -46.09 39.45 -26.19
N ALA A 24 -45.07 38.59 -26.32
CA ALA A 24 -45.04 37.28 -25.71
C ALA A 24 -44.37 37.27 -24.30
N TYR A 25 -43.76 38.38 -23.86
CA TYR A 25 -42.95 38.41 -22.64
C TYR A 25 -43.70 37.87 -21.41
N SER A 26 -44.90 38.43 -21.16
CA SER A 26 -45.70 38.02 -19.99
C SER A 26 -46.15 36.55 -20.05
N ALA A 27 -46.44 36.04 -21.25
CA ALA A 27 -46.83 34.64 -21.42
C ALA A 27 -45.65 33.69 -21.21
N LEU A 28 -44.48 34.05 -21.73
CA LEU A 28 -43.27 33.28 -21.55
C LEU A 28 -42.77 33.27 -20.09
N GLU A 29 -42.94 34.41 -19.39
CA GLU A 29 -42.65 34.51 -17.96
C GLU A 29 -43.53 33.58 -17.13
N VAL A 30 -44.84 33.55 -17.39
CA VAL A 30 -45.76 32.65 -16.69
C VAL A 30 -45.42 31.19 -16.99
N LEU A 31 -45.22 30.82 -18.24
CA LEU A 31 -44.90 29.45 -18.62
C LEU A 31 -43.55 28.98 -18.10
N SER A 32 -42.58 29.88 -17.95
CA SER A 32 -41.30 29.60 -17.34
C SER A 32 -41.41 29.38 -15.82
N LYS A 33 -42.18 30.27 -15.12
CA LYS A 33 -42.43 30.10 -13.66
C LYS A 33 -43.21 28.82 -13.35
N ASP A 34 -44.11 28.43 -14.23
CA ASP A 34 -44.86 27.18 -14.10
C ASP A 34 -44.05 25.93 -14.49
N GLY A 35 -42.81 26.09 -14.92
CA GLY A 35 -41.92 24.99 -15.31
C GLY A 35 -42.35 24.31 -16.63
N VAL A 36 -43.20 24.95 -17.41
CA VAL A 36 -43.64 24.47 -18.73
C VAL A 36 -42.57 24.70 -19.78
N LEU A 37 -41.93 25.88 -19.74
CA LEU A 37 -40.84 26.27 -20.61
C LEU A 37 -39.55 26.36 -19.83
N GLU A 38 -38.53 25.73 -20.36
CA GLU A 38 -37.14 25.87 -19.91
C GLU A 38 -36.39 26.59 -21.05
N GLY A 39 -35.66 27.66 -20.73
CA GLY A 39 -34.77 28.31 -21.71
C GLY A 39 -33.53 27.45 -22.02
N TYR A 40 -32.71 27.95 -22.92
CA TYR A 40 -31.40 27.36 -23.18
C TYR A 40 -30.44 27.63 -22.01
N PRO A 41 -29.35 26.87 -21.87
CA PRO A 41 -28.37 27.05 -20.78
C PRO A 41 -27.75 28.46 -20.71
N ASP A 42 -27.76 29.20 -21.80
CA ASP A 42 -27.32 30.58 -21.88
C ASP A 42 -28.38 31.62 -21.42
N GLY A 43 -29.53 31.15 -20.96
CA GLY A 43 -30.64 31.99 -20.49
C GLY A 43 -31.49 32.58 -21.61
N SER A 44 -31.31 32.20 -22.89
CA SER A 44 -32.09 32.66 -24.03
C SER A 44 -33.32 31.79 -24.26
N PHE A 45 -34.35 32.37 -24.98
CA PHE A 45 -35.54 31.67 -25.47
C PHE A 45 -35.40 31.25 -26.93
N LYS A 46 -34.66 32.01 -27.74
CA LYS A 46 -34.42 31.80 -29.18
C LYS A 46 -35.71 31.70 -30.00
N GLY A 47 -36.62 32.62 -29.75
CA GLY A 47 -37.98 32.62 -30.34
C GLY A 47 -38.03 32.66 -31.87
N ASP A 48 -36.97 33.10 -32.54
CA ASP A 48 -36.84 33.15 -33.99
C ASP A 48 -36.27 31.88 -34.62
N GLU A 49 -35.80 30.91 -33.79
CA GLU A 49 -35.27 29.63 -34.28
C GLU A 49 -36.38 28.57 -34.39
N PRO A 50 -36.33 27.69 -35.40
CA PRO A 50 -37.31 26.62 -35.55
C PRO A 50 -37.12 25.59 -34.44
N MET A 51 -38.18 25.36 -33.67
CA MET A 51 -38.20 24.36 -32.58
C MET A 51 -38.20 22.94 -33.16
N THR A 52 -37.39 22.08 -32.56
CA THR A 52 -37.37 20.65 -32.90
C THR A 52 -38.61 19.91 -32.37
N ARG A 53 -39.00 18.81 -33.00
CA ARG A 53 -40.09 17.95 -32.51
C ARG A 53 -39.87 17.45 -31.08
N TYR A 54 -38.61 17.23 -30.67
CA TYR A 54 -38.26 16.81 -29.32
C TYR A 54 -38.47 17.94 -28.29
N GLU A 55 -38.07 19.16 -28.59
CA GLU A 55 -38.31 20.32 -27.73
C GLU A 55 -39.82 20.59 -27.56
N MET A 56 -40.58 20.51 -28.63
CA MET A 56 -42.04 20.61 -28.56
C MET A 56 -42.65 19.49 -27.71
N ALA A 57 -42.20 18.26 -27.86
CA ALA A 57 -42.68 17.14 -27.08
C ALA A 57 -42.34 17.30 -25.57
N LYS A 58 -41.18 17.89 -25.23
CA LYS A 58 -40.78 18.20 -23.85
C LYS A 58 -41.70 19.27 -23.23
N ILE A 59 -41.96 20.36 -23.95
CA ILE A 59 -42.84 21.44 -23.49
C ILE A 59 -44.24 20.89 -23.22
N ILE A 60 -44.78 20.10 -24.13
CA ILE A 60 -46.14 19.52 -23.99
C ILE A 60 -46.16 18.54 -22.79
N ALA A 61 -45.11 17.74 -22.61
CA ALA A 61 -45.04 16.84 -21.48
C ALA A 61 -44.96 17.58 -20.13
N ASN A 62 -44.26 18.70 -20.07
CA ASN A 62 -44.15 19.54 -18.87
C ASN A 62 -45.50 20.25 -18.59
N ALA A 63 -46.13 20.83 -19.60
CA ALA A 63 -47.43 21.48 -19.47
C ALA A 63 -48.50 20.51 -18.97
N TYR A 64 -48.48 19.28 -19.47
CA TYR A 64 -49.39 18.23 -19.00
C TYR A 64 -49.17 17.85 -17.54
N LYS A 65 -47.94 17.71 -17.14
CA LYS A 65 -47.59 17.41 -15.73
C LYS A 65 -48.02 18.54 -14.78
N GLY A 66 -47.89 19.78 -15.23
CA GLY A 66 -48.26 20.97 -14.46
C GLY A 66 -49.78 21.25 -14.42
N GLY A 67 -50.60 20.49 -15.14
CA GLY A 67 -52.05 20.72 -15.21
C GLY A 67 -52.45 22.00 -15.96
N SER A 68 -51.55 22.53 -16.79
CA SER A 68 -51.73 23.83 -17.47
C SER A 68 -52.63 23.79 -18.71
N PHE A 69 -53.23 22.66 -19.05
CA PHE A 69 -54.13 22.53 -20.19
C PHE A 69 -55.59 22.26 -19.76
N ALA A 70 -56.52 23.07 -20.28
CA ALA A 70 -57.92 22.95 -19.97
C ALA A 70 -58.75 22.20 -21.05
N ASP A 71 -58.12 21.80 -22.17
CA ASP A 71 -58.86 21.16 -23.29
C ASP A 71 -58.21 19.79 -23.64
N ASP A 72 -58.90 18.74 -23.23
CA ASP A 72 -58.43 17.33 -23.41
C ASP A 72 -58.39 16.93 -24.90
N ALA A 73 -59.22 17.44 -25.76
CA ALA A 73 -59.29 17.06 -27.16
C ALA A 73 -58.07 17.56 -27.96
N LEU A 74 -57.60 18.77 -27.67
CA LEU A 74 -56.42 19.35 -28.30
C LEU A 74 -55.18 18.58 -27.86
N ILE A 75 -55.12 18.22 -26.59
CA ILE A 75 -54.03 17.46 -26.00
C ILE A 75 -53.95 16.06 -26.63
N ASP A 76 -55.06 15.39 -26.80
CA ASP A 76 -55.07 14.03 -27.37
C ASP A 76 -54.63 14.03 -28.83
N GLY A 77 -54.97 15.04 -29.62
CA GLY A 77 -54.47 15.21 -30.98
C GLY A 77 -52.95 15.38 -31.04
N VAL A 78 -52.38 16.28 -30.22
CA VAL A 78 -50.94 16.52 -30.13
C VAL A 78 -50.20 15.29 -29.56
N ARG A 79 -50.79 14.61 -28.59
CA ARG A 79 -50.26 13.40 -28.01
C ARG A 79 -50.15 12.26 -29.03
N GLN A 80 -51.16 12.12 -29.91
CA GLN A 80 -51.15 11.11 -30.95
C GLN A 80 -50.09 11.41 -32.01
N GLU A 81 -49.90 12.68 -32.36
CA GLU A 81 -48.91 13.11 -33.35
C GLU A 81 -47.46 13.01 -32.82
N LEU A 82 -47.24 13.28 -31.52
CA LEU A 82 -45.91 13.21 -30.86
C LEU A 82 -45.71 11.91 -30.09
N SER A 83 -46.53 10.89 -30.27
CA SER A 83 -46.49 9.65 -29.50
C SER A 83 -45.13 8.93 -29.59
N GLY A 84 -44.45 8.99 -30.74
CA GLY A 84 -43.15 8.43 -30.96
C GLY A 84 -42.05 9.10 -30.12
N GLU A 85 -42.04 10.45 -30.14
CA GLU A 85 -41.07 11.27 -29.42
C GLU A 85 -41.28 11.16 -27.90
N LEU A 86 -42.51 11.21 -27.43
CA LEU A 86 -42.85 11.04 -26.01
C LEU A 86 -42.45 9.64 -25.49
N LYS A 87 -42.62 8.60 -26.31
CA LYS A 87 -42.17 7.25 -25.98
C LYS A 87 -40.63 7.16 -25.90
N THR A 88 -39.95 7.80 -26.84
CA THR A 88 -38.49 7.89 -26.87
C THR A 88 -37.95 8.63 -25.64
N LEU A 89 -38.54 9.79 -25.30
CA LEU A 89 -38.16 10.56 -24.10
C LEU A 89 -38.34 9.75 -22.81
N LYS A 90 -39.44 9.03 -22.66
CA LYS A 90 -39.67 8.14 -21.51
C LYS A 90 -38.64 7.03 -21.44
N GLU A 91 -38.26 6.45 -22.57
CA GLU A 91 -37.26 5.39 -22.61
C GLU A 91 -35.87 5.94 -22.28
N VAL A 92 -35.50 7.13 -22.79
CA VAL A 92 -34.23 7.81 -22.45
C VAL A 92 -34.20 8.14 -20.96
N ASP A 93 -35.27 8.73 -20.37
CA ASP A 93 -35.32 9.00 -18.92
C ASP A 93 -35.17 7.73 -18.09
N ARG A 94 -35.82 6.64 -18.50
CA ARG A 94 -35.67 5.34 -17.86
C ARG A 94 -34.22 4.82 -17.94
N GLN A 95 -33.58 5.00 -19.11
CA GLN A 95 -32.19 4.53 -19.31
C GLN A 95 -31.20 5.39 -18.52
N VAL A 96 -31.39 6.71 -18.50
CA VAL A 96 -30.58 7.62 -17.67
C VAL A 96 -30.67 7.24 -16.19
N LYS A 97 -31.87 7.06 -15.65
CA LYS A 97 -32.06 6.63 -14.25
C LYS A 97 -31.40 5.29 -13.97
N LYS A 98 -31.51 4.33 -14.89
CA LYS A 98 -30.84 3.02 -14.77
C LYS A 98 -29.33 3.18 -14.76
N ASN A 99 -28.78 3.99 -15.66
CA ASN A 99 -27.33 4.23 -15.76
C ASN A 99 -26.83 4.94 -14.51
N THR A 100 -27.50 5.97 -14.02
CA THR A 100 -27.16 6.69 -12.79
C THR A 100 -27.09 5.73 -11.59
N ASN A 101 -28.09 4.88 -11.42
CA ASN A 101 -28.11 3.88 -10.36
C ASN A 101 -26.97 2.85 -10.51
N SER A 102 -26.60 2.50 -11.74
CA SER A 102 -25.51 1.58 -12.00
C SER A 102 -24.15 2.22 -11.72
N ILE A 103 -23.95 3.47 -12.12
CA ILE A 103 -22.76 4.27 -11.84
C ILE A 103 -22.59 4.41 -10.33
N GLN A 104 -23.63 4.78 -9.60
CA GLN A 104 -23.57 4.94 -8.14
C GLN A 104 -23.20 3.63 -7.42
N LYS A 105 -23.66 2.47 -7.93
CA LYS A 105 -23.23 1.17 -7.40
C LYS A 105 -21.76 0.86 -7.67
N LEU A 106 -21.27 1.23 -8.86
CA LEU A 106 -19.86 1.05 -9.23
C LEU A 106 -18.95 1.98 -8.43
N GLU A 107 -19.34 3.23 -8.24
CA GLU A 107 -18.61 4.19 -7.39
C GLU A 107 -18.53 3.69 -5.95
N ASN A 108 -19.65 3.28 -5.36
CA ASN A 108 -19.68 2.71 -4.02
C ASN A 108 -18.82 1.44 -3.88
N PHE A 109 -18.66 0.65 -4.93
CA PHE A 109 -17.77 -0.50 -4.95
C PHE A 109 -16.30 -0.06 -5.07
N ALA A 110 -16.02 0.85 -6.01
CA ALA A 110 -14.67 1.38 -6.24
C ALA A 110 -14.11 2.07 -4.98
N ASP A 111 -14.91 2.88 -4.30
CA ASP A 111 -14.55 3.59 -3.06
C ASP A 111 -14.19 2.64 -1.90
N ARG A 112 -14.69 1.40 -1.95
CA ARG A 112 -14.37 0.37 -0.94
C ARG A 112 -13.16 -0.46 -1.28
N PHE A 113 -12.70 -0.42 -2.53
CA PHE A 113 -11.64 -1.28 -3.02
C PHE A 113 -10.38 -0.48 -3.33
N GLU A 114 -9.34 -0.68 -2.55
CA GLU A 114 -8.02 -0.09 -2.78
C GLU A 114 -7.12 -1.16 -3.41
N PHE A 115 -6.47 -0.80 -4.49
CA PHE A 115 -5.55 -1.66 -5.22
C PHE A 115 -4.26 -0.90 -5.46
N GLY A 116 -3.12 -1.55 -5.27
CA GLY A 116 -1.83 -0.94 -5.52
C GLY A 116 -0.70 -1.92 -5.29
N GLY A 117 0.49 -1.47 -5.62
CA GLY A 117 1.67 -2.31 -5.46
C GLY A 117 2.86 -1.77 -6.20
N PHE A 118 3.86 -2.64 -6.37
CA PHE A 118 5.00 -2.35 -7.23
C PHE A 118 5.62 -3.61 -7.81
N GLY A 119 6.18 -3.46 -9.00
CA GLY A 119 7.07 -4.43 -9.62
C GLY A 119 8.51 -3.95 -9.52
N GLN A 120 9.46 -4.84 -9.26
CA GLN A 120 10.88 -4.53 -9.10
C GLN A 120 11.73 -5.43 -9.98
N VAL A 121 12.70 -4.81 -10.62
CA VAL A 121 13.84 -5.49 -11.22
C VAL A 121 15.09 -5.11 -10.44
N ARG A 122 15.82 -6.10 -9.91
CA ARG A 122 17.03 -5.89 -9.13
C ARG A 122 18.19 -6.68 -9.73
N TYR A 123 19.32 -6.01 -9.80
CA TYR A 123 20.64 -6.60 -10.04
C TYR A 123 21.53 -6.34 -8.84
N GLU A 124 22.24 -7.38 -8.38
CA GLU A 124 23.15 -7.29 -7.24
C GLU A 124 24.44 -8.04 -7.54
N ASN A 125 25.56 -7.36 -7.38
CA ASN A 125 26.88 -7.98 -7.43
C ASN A 125 27.47 -8.05 -6.02
N ASN A 126 27.68 -9.26 -5.53
CA ASN A 126 28.18 -9.55 -4.20
C ASN A 126 29.59 -10.15 -4.31
N ASN A 127 30.59 -9.39 -3.89
CA ASN A 127 31.96 -9.84 -3.81
C ASN A 127 32.36 -10.05 -2.34
N SER A 128 32.40 -11.30 -1.90
CA SER A 128 32.68 -11.69 -0.53
C SER A 128 33.96 -12.50 -0.46
N ARG A 129 34.77 -12.29 0.59
CA ARG A 129 35.91 -13.14 0.96
C ARG A 129 35.60 -13.81 2.28
N GLY A 130 35.88 -15.11 2.39
CA GLY A 130 35.68 -15.88 3.62
C GLY A 130 34.24 -16.31 3.88
N TYR A 131 33.29 -15.98 2.95
CA TYR A 131 31.92 -16.38 3.05
C TYR A 131 31.50 -17.15 1.79
N ASP A 132 31.12 -18.41 1.96
CA ASP A 132 30.80 -19.31 0.84
C ASP A 132 29.53 -18.96 0.07
N ASN A 133 28.74 -18.04 0.58
CA ASN A 133 27.48 -17.68 -0.02
C ASN A 133 27.59 -16.38 -0.84
N GLN A 134 28.15 -16.48 -2.04
CA GLN A 134 28.23 -15.39 -3.01
C GLN A 134 26.94 -15.26 -3.83
N ASN A 135 25.80 -15.58 -3.26
CA ASN A 135 24.54 -15.48 -3.98
C ASN A 135 24.19 -14.01 -4.17
N ASP A 136 24.28 -13.58 -5.42
CA ASP A 136 23.69 -12.34 -5.88
C ASP A 136 22.17 -12.40 -5.62
N ASN A 137 21.59 -11.32 -5.16
CA ASN A 137 20.14 -11.25 -4.92
C ASN A 137 19.43 -10.62 -6.11
N ASP A 138 19.81 -11.06 -7.30
CA ASP A 138 19.17 -10.70 -8.55
C ASP A 138 17.75 -11.23 -8.56
N ARG A 139 16.77 -10.36 -8.81
CA ARG A 139 15.39 -10.79 -8.76
C ARG A 139 14.43 -9.95 -9.59
N TYR A 140 13.37 -10.60 -10.02
CA TYR A 140 12.08 -9.97 -10.29
C TYR A 140 11.21 -10.11 -9.05
N TYR A 141 10.63 -9.03 -8.61
CA TYR A 141 9.76 -9.03 -7.46
C TYR A 141 8.49 -8.24 -7.78
N MET A 142 7.38 -8.70 -7.29
CA MET A 142 6.12 -7.96 -7.34
C MET A 142 5.42 -8.08 -5.99
N SER A 143 5.00 -6.96 -5.44
CA SER A 143 4.06 -6.90 -4.32
C SER A 143 2.76 -6.30 -4.82
N LEU A 144 1.68 -7.04 -4.66
CA LEU A 144 0.33 -6.64 -5.00
C LEU A 144 -0.50 -6.56 -3.72
N LYS A 145 -1.03 -5.39 -3.43
CA LYS A 145 -1.85 -5.13 -2.24
C LYS A 145 -3.28 -4.84 -2.63
N THR A 146 -4.21 -5.46 -1.93
CA THR A 146 -5.62 -5.15 -2.07
C THR A 146 -6.25 -4.99 -0.70
N ASN A 147 -7.02 -3.92 -0.53
CA ASN A 147 -7.75 -3.66 0.70
C ASN A 147 -9.23 -3.48 0.36
N TYR A 148 -10.09 -4.06 1.17
CA TYR A 148 -11.53 -3.88 1.07
C TYR A 148 -12.05 -3.24 2.35
N LYS A 149 -12.65 -2.05 2.24
CA LYS A 149 -13.33 -1.34 3.34
C LYS A 149 -14.64 -2.02 3.64
N VAL A 150 -14.72 -2.74 4.77
CA VAL A 150 -15.97 -3.37 5.24
C VAL A 150 -16.96 -2.29 5.66
N ASN A 151 -16.45 -1.30 6.39
CA ASN A 151 -17.12 -0.07 6.81
C ASN A 151 -16.08 1.01 7.11
N ASP A 152 -16.48 2.13 7.72
CA ASP A 152 -15.59 3.27 8.00
C ASP A 152 -14.46 2.92 8.99
N ASP A 153 -14.67 1.93 9.85
CA ASP A 153 -13.70 1.53 10.88
C ASP A 153 -12.86 0.33 10.49
N TRP A 154 -13.33 -0.55 9.61
CA TRP A 154 -12.72 -1.86 9.38
C TRP A 154 -12.41 -2.14 7.93
N LYS A 155 -11.24 -2.72 7.68
CA LYS A 155 -10.85 -3.24 6.36
C LYS A 155 -10.22 -4.62 6.44
N VAL A 156 -10.44 -5.38 5.39
CA VAL A 156 -9.76 -6.65 5.09
C VAL A 156 -8.65 -6.34 4.10
N CYS A 157 -7.44 -6.73 4.42
CA CYS A 157 -6.25 -6.46 3.64
C CYS A 157 -5.60 -7.76 3.16
N THR A 158 -5.11 -7.75 1.93
CA THR A 158 -4.30 -8.84 1.40
C THR A 158 -3.04 -8.30 0.74
N GLU A 159 -1.97 -9.06 0.80
CA GLU A 159 -0.74 -8.77 0.08
C GLU A 159 -0.20 -10.06 -0.56
N TRP A 160 0.11 -9.96 -1.83
CA TRP A 160 0.60 -11.04 -2.66
C TRP A 160 2.00 -10.71 -3.12
N GLU A 161 2.97 -11.53 -2.77
CA GLU A 161 4.36 -11.33 -3.21
C GLU A 161 4.76 -12.44 -4.18
N ILE A 162 5.36 -12.03 -5.29
CA ILE A 162 6.06 -12.91 -6.22
C ILE A 162 7.53 -12.50 -6.13
N ASN A 163 8.39 -13.42 -5.75
CA ASN A 163 9.83 -13.20 -5.66
C ASN A 163 10.55 -14.27 -6.46
N HIS A 164 11.14 -13.83 -7.56
CA HIS A 164 11.78 -14.70 -8.51
C HIS A 164 13.23 -14.28 -8.70
N LYS A 165 14.18 -15.11 -8.23
CA LYS A 165 15.61 -14.89 -8.46
C LYS A 165 15.99 -15.33 -9.86
N TYR A 166 16.58 -14.45 -10.66
CA TYR A 166 17.13 -14.82 -11.97
C TYR A 166 18.64 -15.09 -11.88
N GLY A 167 19.18 -15.74 -12.91
CA GLY A 167 20.59 -16.18 -12.92
C GLY A 167 20.81 -17.60 -12.38
N ASN A 168 19.89 -18.16 -11.59
CA ASN A 168 19.97 -19.53 -11.10
C ASN A 168 19.29 -20.57 -12.01
N TYR A 169 18.70 -20.13 -13.13
CA TYR A 169 18.05 -21.03 -14.06
C TYR A 169 19.05 -21.61 -15.03
N ARG A 170 19.24 -22.92 -14.97
CA ARG A 170 19.98 -23.64 -15.98
C ARG A 170 19.20 -23.85 -17.28
N ASN A 171 17.87 -23.73 -17.24
CA ASN A 171 16.97 -23.89 -18.39
C ASN A 171 15.70 -23.07 -18.23
N PHE A 172 15.17 -22.56 -19.34
CA PHE A 172 13.89 -21.84 -19.40
C PHE A 172 12.69 -22.68 -18.93
N LYS A 173 12.78 -24.02 -19.02
CA LYS A 173 11.77 -24.96 -18.50
C LYS A 173 11.63 -24.86 -16.98
N ASP A 174 12.72 -24.63 -16.27
CA ASP A 174 12.72 -24.52 -14.80
C ASP A 174 12.03 -23.24 -14.34
N ALA A 175 11.98 -22.24 -15.22
CA ALA A 175 11.26 -20.98 -14.99
C ALA A 175 9.72 -21.10 -15.15
N ILE A 176 9.26 -22.05 -15.97
CA ILE A 176 7.84 -22.21 -16.31
C ILE A 176 7.15 -23.20 -15.36
N ASN A 177 7.88 -24.20 -14.85
CA ASN A 177 7.38 -25.21 -13.91
C ASN A 177 8.17 -25.19 -12.59
N PRO A 178 8.04 -24.12 -11.81
CA PRO A 178 8.85 -23.96 -10.60
C PRO A 178 8.51 -24.93 -9.48
N GLY A 179 7.39 -25.65 -9.57
CA GLY A 179 7.02 -26.68 -8.64
C GLY A 179 7.77 -28.00 -8.83
N ASP A 180 8.42 -28.19 -9.96
CA ASP A 180 9.12 -29.43 -10.32
C ASP A 180 10.61 -29.40 -10.00
N ASP A 181 11.17 -28.21 -9.73
CA ASP A 181 12.56 -28.10 -9.26
C ASP A 181 12.62 -27.73 -7.78
N PRO A 182 12.88 -28.71 -6.89
CA PRO A 182 13.04 -28.44 -5.45
C PRO A 182 14.22 -27.52 -5.14
N LYS A 183 15.10 -27.24 -6.11
CA LYS A 183 16.25 -26.35 -5.95
C LYS A 183 15.93 -24.88 -6.23
N ASN A 184 14.76 -24.61 -6.82
CA ASN A 184 14.41 -23.26 -7.27
C ASN A 184 12.92 -22.95 -7.08
N PRO A 185 12.43 -22.95 -5.83
CA PRO A 185 11.04 -22.68 -5.57
C PRO A 185 10.69 -21.23 -5.94
N ILE A 186 9.60 -21.03 -6.70
CA ILE A 186 8.95 -19.71 -6.76
C ILE A 186 8.31 -19.45 -5.39
N TYR A 187 8.71 -18.35 -4.78
CA TYR A 187 8.05 -17.86 -3.58
C TYR A 187 6.86 -16.99 -3.98
N VAL A 188 5.69 -17.53 -3.82
CA VAL A 188 4.45 -16.76 -3.95
C VAL A 188 3.86 -16.59 -2.56
N GLY A 189 3.81 -15.34 -2.10
CA GLY A 189 3.16 -15.02 -0.83
C GLY A 189 3.94 -15.40 0.43
N GLY A 190 5.24 -15.08 0.52
CA GLY A 190 6.02 -15.14 1.77
C GLY A 190 6.22 -16.52 2.39
N GLY A 191 5.86 -17.58 1.70
CA GLY A 191 6.04 -18.95 2.13
C GLY A 191 6.87 -19.76 1.14
N ARG A 192 7.61 -20.75 1.62
CA ARG A 192 8.25 -21.74 0.74
C ARG A 192 7.23 -22.39 -0.18
N ALA A 193 7.63 -22.62 -1.43
CA ALA A 193 6.83 -23.30 -2.44
C ALA A 193 6.69 -24.80 -2.15
N ASP A 194 5.99 -25.16 -1.11
CA ASP A 194 5.40 -26.46 -0.94
C ASP A 194 3.91 -26.40 -1.32
N SER A 195 3.64 -26.08 -2.58
CA SER A 195 2.34 -26.18 -3.25
C SER A 195 1.13 -25.47 -2.61
N LYS A 196 1.31 -24.65 -1.59
CA LYS A 196 0.22 -23.93 -0.94
C LYS A 196 0.50 -22.43 -0.98
N PHE A 197 -0.28 -21.78 -1.82
CA PHE A 197 -0.35 -20.35 -1.93
C PHE A 197 -0.98 -19.76 -0.65
N TYR A 198 -0.20 -19.03 0.13
CA TYR A 198 -0.70 -18.32 1.31
C TYR A 198 -0.42 -16.81 1.14
N PRO A 199 -1.36 -16.04 0.62
CA PRO A 199 -1.23 -14.59 0.65
C PRO A 199 -1.21 -14.11 2.10
N ARG A 200 -0.55 -12.99 2.35
CA ARG A 200 -0.78 -12.26 3.60
C ARG A 200 -2.24 -11.85 3.63
N LEU A 201 -2.90 -12.13 4.72
CA LEU A 201 -4.30 -11.80 4.94
C LEU A 201 -4.48 -11.34 6.38
N TRP A 202 -4.97 -10.14 6.56
CA TRP A 202 -5.25 -9.59 7.87
C TRP A 202 -6.48 -8.69 7.85
N ILE A 203 -7.03 -8.46 9.02
CA ILE A 203 -8.08 -7.48 9.27
C ILE A 203 -7.48 -6.39 10.14
N GLU A 204 -7.73 -5.15 9.82
CA GLU A 204 -7.34 -4.03 10.66
C GLU A 204 -8.46 -3.01 10.76
N GLY A 205 -8.51 -2.31 11.91
CA GLY A 205 -9.53 -1.29 12.13
C GLY A 205 -9.54 -0.72 13.54
N ASN A 206 -10.51 0.16 13.76
CA ASN A 206 -10.74 0.84 15.02
C ASN A 206 -11.83 0.13 15.81
N ILE A 207 -11.51 -0.28 17.05
CA ILE A 207 -12.50 -0.77 18.01
C ILE A 207 -13.29 0.41 18.57
N ASN A 208 -12.59 1.52 18.77
CA ASN A 208 -13.14 2.80 19.15
C ASN A 208 -12.14 3.94 18.84
N ASN A 209 -12.47 5.18 19.19
CA ASN A 209 -11.68 6.39 18.88
C ASN A 209 -10.22 6.34 19.38
N LYS A 210 -9.89 5.48 20.35
CA LYS A 210 -8.54 5.37 20.91
C LYS A 210 -7.87 4.03 20.67
N LEU A 211 -8.64 2.97 20.47
CA LEU A 211 -8.13 1.62 20.36
C LEU A 211 -8.30 1.10 18.95
N SER A 212 -7.21 0.78 18.29
CA SER A 212 -7.18 0.07 17.01
C SER A 212 -6.50 -1.30 17.16
N MET A 213 -6.79 -2.19 16.22
CA MET A 213 -6.17 -3.50 16.16
C MET A 213 -5.89 -3.95 14.74
N ASP A 214 -4.91 -4.83 14.60
CA ASP A 214 -4.76 -5.70 13.44
C ASP A 214 -4.65 -7.16 13.88
N ILE A 215 -5.24 -8.07 13.11
CA ILE A 215 -5.18 -9.51 13.34
C ILE A 215 -5.05 -10.26 12.03
N GLY A 216 -4.19 -11.27 12.00
CA GLY A 216 -3.93 -12.11 10.83
C GLY A 216 -2.47 -12.13 10.45
N ARG A 217 -2.19 -12.56 9.23
CA ARG A 217 -0.84 -12.68 8.67
C ARG A 217 -0.47 -11.42 7.92
N LYS A 218 0.57 -10.74 8.36
CA LYS A 218 1.19 -9.62 7.65
C LYS A 218 2.69 -9.53 8.00
N TRP A 219 3.43 -8.72 7.25
CA TRP A 219 4.79 -8.38 7.64
C TRP A 219 4.78 -7.54 8.92
N ARG A 220 5.55 -7.95 9.92
CA ARG A 220 5.61 -7.31 11.24
C ARG A 220 7.05 -7.06 11.63
N GLY A 221 7.31 -5.92 12.27
CA GLY A 221 8.67 -5.56 12.66
C GLY A 221 8.75 -4.66 13.86
N LEU A 222 9.92 -4.66 14.49
CA LEU A 222 10.34 -3.76 15.56
C LEU A 222 11.63 -3.04 15.13
N GLY A 223 11.64 -1.71 15.29
CA GLY A 223 12.74 -0.85 14.87
C GLY A 223 12.55 -0.25 13.48
N PHE A 224 13.20 0.88 13.22
CA PHE A 224 13.17 1.55 11.91
C PHE A 224 14.23 1.03 10.95
N GLN A 225 15.45 0.82 11.44
CA GLN A 225 16.61 0.44 10.63
C GLN A 225 17.25 -0.88 11.07
N VAL A 226 17.19 -1.22 12.36
CA VAL A 226 17.73 -2.49 12.89
C VAL A 226 16.85 -3.65 12.49
N MET A 227 15.53 -3.40 12.43
CA MET A 227 14.55 -4.46 12.26
C MET A 227 14.87 -5.64 13.19
N ALA A 228 14.88 -5.34 14.48
CA ALA A 228 15.22 -6.30 15.53
C ALA A 228 14.32 -7.55 15.50
N VAL A 229 13.11 -7.36 15.02
CA VAL A 229 12.20 -8.38 14.56
C VAL A 229 11.65 -7.89 13.22
N GLY A 230 11.75 -8.67 12.17
CA GLY A 230 11.25 -8.27 10.85
C GLY A 230 10.95 -9.50 10.00
N GLU A 231 9.69 -9.94 9.98
CA GLU A 231 9.26 -11.10 9.20
C GLU A 231 7.75 -11.11 9.00
N GLU A 232 7.32 -11.97 8.13
CA GLU A 232 5.92 -12.35 7.98
C GLU A 232 5.45 -13.18 9.16
N MET A 233 4.42 -12.71 9.88
CA MET A 233 3.94 -13.35 11.10
C MET A 233 2.42 -13.35 11.18
N ASP A 234 1.88 -14.45 11.70
CA ASP A 234 0.52 -14.48 12.22
C ASP A 234 0.47 -13.75 13.55
N GLY A 235 -0.60 -13.03 13.84
CA GLY A 235 -0.71 -12.43 15.16
C GLY A 235 -1.72 -11.32 15.30
N LEU A 236 -1.70 -10.74 16.48
CA LEU A 236 -2.55 -9.64 16.91
C LEU A 236 -1.66 -8.48 17.36
N THR A 237 -2.01 -7.27 16.96
CA THR A 237 -1.47 -6.03 17.51
C THR A 237 -2.62 -5.16 17.98
N LEU A 238 -2.51 -4.62 19.18
CA LEU A 238 -3.40 -3.59 19.73
C LEU A 238 -2.60 -2.29 19.84
N ASN A 239 -3.18 -1.18 19.41
CA ASN A 239 -2.60 0.14 19.57
C ASN A 239 -3.61 1.03 20.30
N TYR A 240 -3.19 1.61 21.42
CA TYR A 240 -3.99 2.54 22.20
C TYR A 240 -3.41 3.95 22.06
N ARG A 241 -4.17 4.85 21.45
CA ARG A 241 -3.79 6.25 21.25
C ARG A 241 -3.73 6.98 22.58
N LEU A 242 -2.57 7.57 22.89
CA LEU A 242 -2.33 8.31 24.15
C LEU A 242 -2.60 9.80 24.00
N ASN A 243 -2.36 10.35 22.80
CA ASN A 243 -2.62 11.76 22.47
C ASN A 243 -3.04 11.91 21.01
N ASP A 244 -3.31 13.15 20.59
CA ASP A 244 -3.73 13.47 19.22
C ASP A 244 -2.55 13.55 18.23
N ASN A 245 -1.31 13.46 18.72
CA ASN A 245 -0.06 13.51 17.93
C ASN A 245 0.54 12.13 17.64
N ASP A 246 -0.29 11.12 17.38
CA ASP A 246 0.11 9.75 17.02
C ASP A 246 0.92 8.98 18.06
N LEU A 247 1.09 9.51 19.28
CA LEU A 247 1.70 8.73 20.35
C LEU A 247 0.73 7.63 20.80
N ALA A 248 1.18 6.39 20.71
CA ALA A 248 0.37 5.22 21.06
C ALA A 248 1.15 4.21 21.88
N ALA A 249 0.46 3.59 22.83
CA ALA A 249 0.91 2.37 23.48
C ALA A 249 0.53 1.17 22.61
N LYS A 250 1.43 0.20 22.51
CA LYS A 250 1.28 -1.01 21.69
C LYS A 250 1.37 -2.25 22.57
N ALA A 251 0.52 -3.23 22.27
CA ALA A 251 0.66 -4.59 22.79
C ALA A 251 0.52 -5.57 21.62
N PHE A 252 1.31 -6.63 21.62
CA PHE A 252 1.30 -7.56 20.50
C PHE A 252 1.60 -8.99 20.93
N TYR A 253 1.08 -9.93 20.10
CA TYR A 253 1.37 -11.35 20.14
C TYR A 253 1.53 -11.84 18.72
N TRP A 254 2.74 -12.27 18.34
CA TRP A 254 3.11 -12.65 17.00
C TRP A 254 3.74 -14.03 16.95
N LYS A 255 3.44 -14.76 15.89
CA LYS A 255 4.01 -16.09 15.59
C LYS A 255 4.74 -16.03 14.26
N PRO A 256 6.08 -15.98 14.26
CA PRO A 256 6.87 -16.13 13.04
C PRO A 256 6.59 -17.48 12.37
N ASN A 257 6.54 -17.48 11.04
CA ASN A 257 6.32 -18.69 10.27
C ASN A 257 7.67 -19.40 10.02
N LYS A 258 8.33 -19.85 11.09
CA LYS A 258 9.56 -20.64 10.98
C LYS A 258 9.26 -22.10 11.24
N LYS A 259 9.50 -22.95 10.22
CA LYS A 259 9.39 -24.40 10.33
C LYS A 259 10.29 -24.97 11.46
N ASP A 260 11.39 -24.25 11.72
CA ASP A 260 12.45 -24.73 12.58
C ASP A 260 12.19 -24.50 14.06
N VAL A 261 11.21 -23.64 14.39
CA VAL A 261 10.79 -23.38 15.78
C VAL A 261 9.27 -23.49 15.84
N ASN A 262 8.77 -24.70 15.82
CA ASN A 262 7.34 -25.06 15.67
C ASN A 262 6.36 -24.37 16.63
N GLN A 263 6.80 -23.59 17.59
CA GLN A 263 5.94 -22.91 18.56
C GLN A 263 6.49 -21.54 18.99
N LEU A 264 7.41 -20.94 18.22
CA LEU A 264 7.89 -19.61 18.54
C LEU A 264 6.74 -18.62 18.56
N ALA A 265 6.53 -17.98 19.68
CA ALA A 265 5.64 -16.84 19.83
C ALA A 265 6.39 -15.70 20.52
N ILE A 266 6.16 -14.51 20.03
CA ILE A 266 6.74 -13.26 20.53
C ILE A 266 5.59 -12.42 21.09
N SER A 267 5.67 -12.10 22.37
CA SER A 267 4.73 -11.18 23.03
C SER A 267 5.47 -9.93 23.43
N GLY A 268 4.83 -8.79 23.37
CA GLY A 268 5.47 -7.56 23.78
C GLY A 268 4.55 -6.37 23.98
N ILE A 269 5.15 -5.36 24.56
CA ILE A 269 4.55 -4.05 24.72
C ILE A 269 5.50 -2.98 24.18
N GLY A 270 4.97 -1.84 23.85
CA GLY A 270 5.76 -0.71 23.40
C GLY A 270 5.01 0.60 23.48
N ILE A 271 5.75 1.65 23.20
CA ILE A 271 5.22 3.00 23.03
C ILE A 271 5.93 3.61 21.83
N GLY A 272 5.21 4.35 21.02
CA GLY A 272 5.82 5.02 19.87
C GLY A 272 4.91 6.04 19.23
N GLY A 273 5.53 6.99 18.55
CA GLY A 273 4.84 8.06 17.85
C GLY A 273 5.64 9.35 17.80
N THR A 274 4.99 10.43 17.43
CA THR A 274 5.56 11.77 17.36
C THR A 274 5.61 12.39 18.76
N VAL A 275 6.81 12.78 19.19
CA VAL A 275 7.04 13.37 20.54
C VAL A 275 7.40 14.84 20.51
N GLY A 276 7.54 15.45 19.33
CA GLY A 276 7.88 16.86 19.16
C GLY A 276 8.07 17.22 17.69
N HIS A 277 8.55 18.43 17.40
CA HIS A 277 8.74 18.89 16.04
C HIS A 277 9.76 18.02 15.30
N GLY A 278 9.29 17.21 14.35
CA GLY A 278 10.14 16.37 13.51
C GLY A 278 10.79 15.18 14.21
N THR A 279 10.37 14.82 15.42
CA THR A 279 10.91 13.69 16.19
C THR A 279 9.87 12.58 16.32
N GLN A 280 10.19 11.40 15.85
CA GLN A 280 9.44 10.16 16.13
C GLN A 280 10.32 9.25 16.98
N LEU A 281 9.76 8.72 18.03
CA LEU A 281 10.41 7.74 18.91
C LEU A 281 9.55 6.49 19.00
N GLN A 282 10.20 5.35 19.20
CA GLN A 282 9.53 4.13 19.61
C GLN A 282 10.44 3.31 20.51
N ALA A 283 9.84 2.65 21.48
CA ALA A 283 10.52 1.72 22.36
C ALA A 283 9.63 0.49 22.59
N HIS A 284 10.23 -0.69 22.57
CA HIS A 284 9.49 -1.93 22.78
C HIS A 284 10.27 -2.86 23.71
N TYR A 285 9.52 -3.64 24.48
CA TYR A 285 10.01 -4.78 25.21
C TYR A 285 9.24 -6.02 24.77
N ALA A 286 9.97 -7.06 24.41
CA ALA A 286 9.41 -8.29 23.87
C ALA A 286 9.99 -9.53 24.58
N VAL A 287 9.18 -10.57 24.66
CA VAL A 287 9.52 -11.87 25.23
C VAL A 287 9.17 -12.95 24.22
N ALA A 288 10.12 -13.85 23.95
CA ALA A 288 9.88 -15.06 23.18
C ALA A 288 9.61 -16.25 24.13
N ASN A 289 8.73 -17.15 23.73
CA ASN A 289 8.36 -18.34 24.51
C ASN A 289 9.36 -19.50 24.39
N VAL A 290 10.64 -19.19 24.24
CA VAL A 290 11.74 -20.14 24.13
C VAL A 290 12.67 -20.01 25.34
N GLU A 291 13.41 -21.06 25.66
CA GLU A 291 14.41 -20.99 26.72
C GLU A 291 15.61 -20.13 26.31
N LYS A 292 16.19 -19.40 27.25
CA LYS A 292 17.34 -18.51 27.03
C LYS A 292 18.56 -19.27 26.50
N THR A 293 18.81 -20.44 27.08
CA THR A 293 19.97 -21.30 26.76
C THR A 293 19.43 -22.54 26.05
N GLY A 294 19.30 -22.43 24.82
CA GLY A 294 19.31 -23.50 24.29
C GLY A 294 18.68 -24.43 23.55
N SER A 295 18.31 -25.16 23.54
CA SER A 295 17.98 -26.38 22.83
C SER A 295 16.56 -26.45 22.26
N THR A 296 16.10 -25.40 21.72
CA THR A 296 15.11 -25.57 20.64
C THR A 296 15.90 -25.94 19.39
N VAL A 297 16.06 -27.23 19.19
CA VAL A 297 16.64 -27.76 17.95
C VAL A 297 15.64 -27.48 16.84
N GLY A 298 15.80 -26.36 16.17
CA GLY A 298 15.20 -26.12 14.88
C GLY A 298 16.13 -26.71 13.81
N TYR A 299 15.57 -27.27 12.75
CA TYR A 299 16.35 -27.72 11.61
C TYR A 299 16.30 -26.61 10.56
N GLY A 300 17.42 -25.90 10.37
CA GLY A 300 17.59 -25.00 9.23
C GLY A 300 17.88 -25.81 7.98
N GLU A 301 17.10 -25.64 6.94
CA GLU A 301 17.47 -26.16 5.62
C GLU A 301 18.49 -25.19 4.98
N TYR A 302 19.72 -25.61 4.93
CA TYR A 302 20.78 -24.90 4.22
C TYR A 302 21.10 -25.63 2.91
N TYR A 303 21.05 -24.93 1.80
CA TYR A 303 21.53 -25.44 0.52
C TYR A 303 23.07 -25.43 0.50
N HIS A 304 23.68 -26.60 0.64
CA HIS A 304 25.09 -26.76 0.37
C HIS A 304 25.33 -26.74 -1.15
N PRO A 305 26.47 -26.18 -1.64
CA PRO A 305 26.82 -26.18 -3.07
C PRO A 305 26.85 -27.57 -3.73
N SER A 306 26.90 -28.65 -2.95
CA SER A 306 26.82 -30.04 -3.43
C SER A 306 25.40 -30.50 -3.77
N GLY A 307 24.39 -29.64 -3.61
CA GLY A 307 22.99 -29.96 -3.95
C GLY A 307 22.25 -30.84 -2.98
N ASN A 308 22.83 -31.17 -1.84
CA ASN A 308 22.17 -31.95 -0.79
C ASN A 308 21.67 -31.03 0.31
N LEU A 309 20.38 -31.15 0.65
CA LEU A 309 19.81 -30.57 1.85
C LEU A 309 20.52 -31.15 3.08
N LYS A 310 21.26 -30.34 3.81
CA LYS A 310 21.75 -30.70 5.13
C LYS A 310 20.88 -29.99 6.16
N GLU A 311 20.21 -30.78 6.99
CA GLU A 311 19.56 -30.30 8.19
C GLU A 311 20.64 -30.03 9.26
N TYR A 312 20.74 -28.78 9.70
CA TYR A 312 21.57 -28.42 10.85
C TYR A 312 20.68 -28.07 12.02
N PRO A 313 20.97 -28.55 13.23
CA PRO A 313 20.30 -28.08 14.42
C PRO A 313 20.57 -26.57 14.58
N THR A 314 19.57 -25.77 14.46
CA THR A 314 19.63 -24.34 14.80
C THR A 314 19.36 -24.19 16.29
N ILE A 315 20.37 -23.86 17.05
CA ILE A 315 20.23 -23.52 18.47
C ILE A 315 19.77 -22.06 18.54
N TRP A 316 18.67 -21.79 19.26
CA TRP A 316 18.21 -20.42 19.50
C TRP A 316 19.08 -19.75 20.57
N ASN A 317 20.22 -19.18 20.17
CA ASN A 317 21.16 -18.51 21.06
C ASN A 317 20.84 -17.04 21.32
N HIS A 318 19.77 -16.49 20.71
CA HIS A 318 19.48 -15.05 20.74
C HIS A 318 18.83 -14.55 22.04
N GLY A 319 18.75 -15.39 23.09
CA GLY A 319 18.03 -15.06 24.30
C GLY A 319 16.52 -15.06 24.09
N ASN A 320 15.76 -14.82 25.15
CA ASN A 320 14.29 -14.83 25.11
C ASN A 320 13.63 -13.51 25.53
N ARG A 321 14.41 -12.47 25.72
CA ARG A 321 13.95 -11.12 26.04
C ARG A 321 14.68 -10.12 25.16
N MET A 322 13.97 -9.11 24.69
CA MET A 322 14.52 -8.08 23.83
C MET A 322 13.97 -6.70 24.21
N PHE A 323 14.85 -5.72 24.15
CA PHE A 323 14.50 -4.32 24.23
C PHE A 323 14.93 -3.61 22.95
N THR A 324 14.09 -2.73 22.40
CA THR A 324 14.42 -1.91 21.23
C THR A 324 14.07 -0.45 21.46
N VAL A 325 14.90 0.43 20.94
CA VAL A 325 14.64 1.88 20.86
C VAL A 325 14.97 2.34 19.47
N SER A 326 14.09 3.16 18.90
CA SER A 326 14.26 3.72 17.56
C SER A 326 13.89 5.19 17.55
N MET A 327 14.63 5.97 16.80
CA MET A 327 14.43 7.39 16.61
C MET A 327 14.47 7.76 15.13
N LEU A 328 13.57 8.62 14.72
CA LEU A 328 13.67 9.41 13.50
C LEU A 328 13.62 10.88 13.90
N GLN A 329 14.61 11.64 13.48
CA GLN A 329 14.71 13.07 13.72
C GLN A 329 14.89 13.83 12.39
N ASN A 330 14.00 14.76 12.12
CA ASN A 330 14.24 15.81 11.13
C ASN A 330 14.99 16.95 11.82
N PHE A 331 16.29 17.08 11.57
CA PHE A 331 17.14 18.06 12.26
C PHE A 331 17.50 19.28 11.40
N ALA A 332 17.19 19.25 10.10
CA ALA A 332 17.28 20.38 9.19
C ALA A 332 16.34 20.17 7.99
N PRO A 333 16.03 21.18 7.21
CA PRO A 333 15.22 21.02 6.00
C PRO A 333 15.78 19.91 5.10
N ASN A 334 14.95 18.91 4.81
CA ASN A 334 15.29 17.75 3.99
C ASN A 334 16.40 16.84 4.56
N LEU A 335 16.81 16.99 5.82
CA LEU A 335 17.85 16.18 6.43
C LEU A 335 17.31 15.41 7.63
N TYR A 336 17.42 14.08 7.57
CA TYR A 336 16.82 13.16 8.52
C TYR A 336 17.87 12.23 9.11
N LEU A 337 17.78 12.01 10.40
CA LEU A 337 18.57 11.03 11.14
C LEU A 337 17.67 9.92 11.64
N TRP A 338 18.02 8.69 11.31
CA TRP A 338 17.43 7.48 11.87
C TRP A 338 18.46 6.84 12.77
N ALA A 339 18.05 6.40 13.94
CA ALA A 339 18.90 5.67 14.85
C ALA A 339 18.10 4.57 15.53
N ASP A 340 18.63 3.36 15.52
CA ASP A 340 18.03 2.19 16.13
C ASP A 340 19.02 1.47 17.01
N TYR A 341 18.52 0.94 18.09
CA TYR A 341 19.22 0.07 18.99
C TYR A 341 18.34 -1.09 19.43
N SER A 342 18.85 -2.28 19.42
CA SER A 342 18.25 -3.44 20.06
C SER A 342 19.22 -4.16 20.97
N ARG A 343 18.69 -4.80 22.00
CA ARG A 343 19.46 -5.64 22.91
C ARG A 343 18.61 -6.82 23.36
N THR A 344 19.19 -8.01 23.23
CA THR A 344 18.65 -9.25 23.80
C THR A 344 19.28 -9.56 25.14
N ASN A 345 18.76 -10.58 25.83
CA ASN A 345 19.39 -11.12 27.03
C ASN A 345 20.29 -12.34 26.74
N ALA A 346 20.77 -12.50 25.51
CA ALA A 346 21.82 -13.46 25.19
C ALA A 346 23.08 -13.11 25.99
N ASP A 347 23.92 -14.12 26.30
CA ASP A 347 25.07 -13.93 27.17
C ASP A 347 26.20 -13.14 26.48
N GLU A 348 26.33 -13.29 25.15
CA GLU A 348 27.33 -12.63 24.33
C GLU A 348 26.69 -12.04 23.06
N GLN A 349 27.37 -11.09 22.42
CA GLN A 349 26.99 -10.53 21.10
C GLN A 349 25.52 -10.10 21.01
N ASN A 350 24.98 -9.49 22.05
CA ASN A 350 23.56 -9.35 22.35
C ASN A 350 22.93 -8.01 21.92
N ASN A 351 23.62 -7.22 21.11
CA ASN A 351 23.09 -5.93 20.69
C ASN A 351 23.26 -5.69 19.19
N ALA A 352 22.38 -4.82 18.65
CA ALA A 352 22.49 -4.35 17.29
C ALA A 352 22.20 -2.86 17.25
N THR A 353 22.91 -2.15 16.40
CA THR A 353 22.79 -0.70 16.21
C THR A 353 22.79 -0.39 14.72
N ALA A 354 21.92 0.54 14.32
CA ALA A 354 21.99 1.15 13.00
C ALA A 354 21.75 2.66 13.08
N VAL A 355 22.46 3.39 12.25
CA VAL A 355 22.29 4.84 12.07
C VAL A 355 22.23 5.13 10.59
N LYS A 356 21.23 5.88 10.15
CA LYS A 356 21.08 6.31 8.77
C LYS A 356 20.86 7.82 8.71
N VAL A 357 21.59 8.48 7.85
CA VAL A 357 21.36 9.88 7.47
C VAL A 357 20.76 9.89 6.08
N SER A 358 19.70 10.64 5.91
CA SER A 358 18.96 10.76 4.65
C SER A 358 18.82 12.23 4.27
N TYR A 359 19.05 12.54 3.00
CA TYR A 359 18.84 13.86 2.43
C TYR A 359 17.78 13.81 1.34
N LYS A 360 16.73 14.61 1.49
CA LYS A 360 15.52 14.61 0.66
C LYS A 360 14.77 13.27 0.69
N TRP A 361 13.68 13.21 -0.05
CA TRP A 361 12.88 12.05 -0.35
C TRP A 361 12.44 12.08 -1.81
N THR A 362 12.35 10.95 -2.43
CA THR A 362 11.69 10.82 -3.72
C THR A 362 10.20 11.10 -3.59
N ASN A 363 9.64 11.77 -4.60
CA ASN A 363 8.21 11.89 -4.81
C ASN A 363 7.87 11.23 -6.14
N LEU A 364 7.09 10.15 -6.11
CA LEU A 364 6.77 9.34 -7.29
C LEU A 364 5.99 10.12 -8.36
N ASP A 365 5.30 11.18 -7.97
CA ASP A 365 4.60 12.08 -8.89
C ASP A 365 5.50 13.14 -9.52
N ASP A 366 6.74 13.31 -9.01
CA ASP A 366 7.69 14.35 -9.44
C ASP A 366 8.96 13.73 -10.03
N PRO A 367 8.99 13.45 -11.34
CA PRO A 367 10.18 12.99 -12.03
C PRO A 367 11.34 13.97 -11.86
N GLY A 368 12.50 13.46 -11.47
CA GLY A 368 13.67 14.28 -11.12
C GLY A 368 13.87 14.43 -9.62
N SER A 369 12.87 14.15 -8.79
CA SER A 369 13.05 14.09 -7.35
C SER A 369 14.01 12.96 -6.95
N PHE A 370 14.76 13.19 -5.87
CA PHE A 370 15.78 12.23 -5.45
C PHE A 370 15.94 12.14 -3.93
N HIS A 371 16.53 11.05 -3.49
CA HIS A 371 16.89 10.75 -2.11
C HIS A 371 18.33 10.26 -2.06
N LEU A 372 19.15 10.79 -1.17
CA LEU A 372 20.49 10.29 -0.89
C LEU A 372 20.56 9.78 0.55
N TYR A 373 21.32 8.73 0.80
CA TYR A 373 21.48 8.21 2.14
C TYR A 373 22.84 7.58 2.38
N GLY A 374 23.25 7.64 3.66
CA GLY A 374 24.35 6.87 4.21
C GLY A 374 23.90 6.13 5.46
N ARG A 375 24.23 4.87 5.59
CA ARG A 375 23.86 4.02 6.72
C ARG A 375 25.07 3.29 7.27
N TYR A 376 25.19 3.34 8.58
CA TYR A 376 26.09 2.49 9.37
C TYR A 376 25.27 1.43 10.07
N HIS A 377 25.82 0.20 10.17
CA HIS A 377 25.28 -0.84 11.02
C HIS A 377 26.38 -1.54 11.81
N ASN A 378 26.03 -2.01 12.99
CA ASN A 378 26.82 -2.91 13.80
C ASN A 378 25.86 -3.91 14.44
N TYR A 379 25.71 -5.05 13.80
CA TYR A 379 24.79 -6.09 14.21
C TYR A 379 25.60 -7.22 14.82
N LYS A 380 25.56 -7.31 16.13
CA LYS A 380 26.11 -8.48 16.83
C LYS A 380 25.21 -9.68 16.55
N GLU A 381 25.78 -10.89 16.55
CA GLU A 381 25.11 -12.11 16.08
C GLU A 381 23.77 -12.37 16.77
N HIS A 382 23.67 -12.08 18.08
CA HIS A 382 22.47 -12.30 18.89
C HIS A 382 21.71 -11.02 19.23
N GLY A 383 22.02 -9.92 18.58
CA GLY A 383 21.39 -8.62 18.83
C GLY A 383 19.98 -8.47 18.26
N ARG A 384 19.56 -9.41 17.41
CA ARG A 384 18.26 -9.46 16.75
C ARG A 384 17.68 -10.86 16.83
N TRP A 385 16.35 -10.99 16.79
CA TRP A 385 15.73 -12.32 16.80
C TRP A 385 15.45 -12.85 15.41
N VAL A 386 14.85 -12.01 14.59
CA VAL A 386 14.49 -12.35 13.22
C VAL A 386 14.77 -11.12 12.37
N GLY A 387 15.93 -11.10 11.71
CA GLY A 387 16.25 -10.05 10.77
C GLY A 387 15.53 -10.24 9.44
N ASP A 388 15.36 -9.15 8.70
CA ASP A 388 14.86 -9.23 7.33
C ASP A 388 15.86 -10.03 6.48
N THR A 389 15.46 -11.23 6.10
CA THR A 389 16.27 -12.13 5.28
C THR A 389 16.35 -11.71 3.82
N CYS A 390 15.54 -10.74 3.40
CA CYS A 390 15.53 -10.21 2.05
C CYS A 390 16.65 -9.20 1.80
N ASP A 391 17.35 -8.74 2.86
CA ASP A 391 18.39 -7.75 2.71
C ASP A 391 19.79 -8.34 2.90
N SER A 392 20.44 -8.53 1.75
CA SER A 392 21.81 -9.03 1.68
C SER A 392 22.87 -8.03 2.14
N LEU A 393 22.50 -6.78 2.36
CA LEU A 393 23.45 -5.70 2.71
C LEU A 393 23.83 -5.69 4.20
N TRP A 394 22.94 -6.19 5.09
CA TRP A 394 23.08 -6.04 6.53
C TRP A 394 22.90 -7.37 7.26
N LEU A 395 23.96 -8.13 7.36
CA LEU A 395 23.95 -9.46 7.98
C LEU A 395 24.16 -9.38 9.49
N ASP A 396 23.59 -10.33 10.23
CA ASP A 396 23.93 -10.56 11.63
C ASP A 396 25.41 -10.94 11.76
N GLY A 397 26.02 -10.59 12.88
CA GLY A 397 27.45 -10.78 13.09
C GLY A 397 28.33 -9.86 12.24
N SER A 398 27.81 -8.77 11.68
CA SER A 398 28.56 -7.85 10.83
C SER A 398 28.48 -6.40 11.23
N THR A 399 29.51 -5.64 10.85
CA THR A 399 29.54 -4.18 10.91
C THR A 399 29.91 -3.62 9.56
N GLY A 400 29.33 -2.50 9.18
CA GLY A 400 29.62 -1.92 7.88
C GLY A 400 28.84 -0.66 7.55
N TRP A 401 29.03 -0.22 6.31
CA TRP A 401 28.44 0.98 5.76
C TRP A 401 27.72 0.68 4.46
N THR A 402 26.67 1.44 4.20
CA THR A 402 25.96 1.45 2.92
C THR A 402 25.70 2.89 2.51
N PHE A 403 25.99 3.24 1.27
CA PHE A 403 25.66 4.51 0.65
C PHE A 403 24.79 4.26 -0.55
N GLY A 404 23.77 5.07 -0.75
CA GLY A 404 22.86 4.91 -1.86
C GLY A 404 22.13 6.17 -2.23
N GLY A 405 21.51 6.11 -3.39
CA GLY A 405 20.64 7.14 -3.90
C GLY A 405 19.48 6.56 -4.69
N LYS A 406 18.35 7.24 -4.59
CA LYS A 406 17.13 6.96 -5.34
C LYS A 406 16.79 8.14 -6.21
N TYR A 407 16.21 7.90 -7.37
CA TYR A 407 15.83 8.91 -8.35
C TYR A 407 14.54 8.49 -9.08
N VAL A 408 13.57 9.40 -9.15
CA VAL A 408 12.34 9.17 -9.91
C VAL A 408 12.60 9.47 -11.38
N VAL A 409 12.73 8.45 -12.19
CA VAL A 409 13.06 8.57 -13.63
C VAL A 409 11.84 8.92 -14.47
N ALA A 410 10.67 8.51 -14.03
CA ALA A 410 9.38 8.83 -14.61
C ALA A 410 8.31 8.76 -13.50
N LYS A 411 7.12 9.29 -13.74
CA LYS A 411 6.00 9.15 -12.79
C LYS A 411 5.83 7.67 -12.42
N ASN A 412 5.81 7.38 -11.11
CA ASN A 412 5.69 6.03 -10.55
C ASN A 412 6.84 5.06 -10.89
N VAL A 413 7.99 5.57 -11.37
CA VAL A 413 9.17 4.74 -11.67
C VAL A 413 10.38 5.29 -10.91
N GLU A 414 10.85 4.53 -9.91
CA GLU A 414 11.98 4.88 -9.06
C GLU A 414 13.18 3.95 -9.35
N ALA A 415 14.34 4.51 -9.59
CA ALA A 415 15.60 3.79 -9.66
C ALA A 415 16.40 3.98 -8.38
N GLU A 416 17.07 2.93 -7.90
CA GLU A 416 18.01 2.97 -6.78
C GLU A 416 19.36 2.39 -7.17
N LEU A 417 20.43 3.05 -6.75
CA LEU A 417 21.79 2.52 -6.79
C LEU A 417 22.40 2.63 -5.41
N CYS A 418 22.95 1.54 -4.89
CA CYS A 418 23.67 1.58 -3.63
C CYS A 418 24.91 0.69 -3.62
N TYR A 419 25.83 1.02 -2.71
CA TYR A 419 27.04 0.28 -2.42
C TYR A 419 27.18 0.09 -0.93
N GLY A 420 27.42 -1.16 -0.52
CA GLY A 420 27.66 -1.53 0.86
C GLY A 420 28.96 -2.33 1.02
N TRP A 421 29.63 -2.11 2.14
CA TRP A 421 30.69 -3.01 2.58
C TRP A 421 30.51 -3.33 4.05
N SER A 422 30.85 -4.56 4.43
CA SER A 422 30.79 -5.03 5.81
C SER A 422 31.87 -6.06 6.10
N SER A 423 32.15 -6.23 7.38
CA SER A 423 33.06 -7.26 7.90
C SER A 423 32.45 -7.90 9.14
N THR A 424 32.93 -9.05 9.53
CA THR A 424 32.57 -9.72 10.79
C THR A 424 32.82 -8.82 12.00
N THR A 425 31.96 -8.91 13.02
CA THR A 425 32.14 -8.15 14.27
C THR A 425 33.05 -8.82 15.28
N ASP A 426 33.15 -10.17 15.26
CA ASP A 426 34.01 -10.96 16.14
C ASP A 426 34.28 -12.35 15.55
N ALA A 427 35.52 -12.85 15.79
CA ALA A 427 35.99 -14.16 15.32
C ALA A 427 35.46 -15.36 16.12
N ALA A 428 34.47 -15.16 17.01
CA ALA A 428 33.99 -16.21 17.92
C ALA A 428 32.87 -17.09 17.33
N SER A 429 32.25 -16.70 16.24
CA SER A 429 31.32 -17.58 15.52
C SER A 429 32.13 -18.46 14.55
N ASN A 430 31.63 -19.66 14.26
CA ASN A 430 32.21 -20.59 13.28
C ASN A 430 32.33 -20.04 11.84
N ASN A 431 32.05 -18.76 11.64
CA ASN A 431 32.23 -18.02 10.41
C ASN A 431 33.63 -17.38 10.46
N ALA A 432 34.50 -17.85 9.61
CA ALA A 432 35.81 -17.24 9.36
C ALA A 432 35.61 -15.74 9.06
N ASP A 433 36.63 -14.92 9.39
CA ASP A 433 36.67 -13.50 9.03
C ASP A 433 36.22 -13.28 7.59
N PHE A 434 35.11 -12.62 7.40
CA PHE A 434 34.64 -12.27 6.06
C PHE A 434 34.68 -10.76 5.84
N THR A 435 34.91 -10.39 4.61
CA THR A 435 34.66 -9.05 4.11
C THR A 435 33.70 -9.14 2.95
N ARG A 436 32.68 -8.30 2.96
CA ARG A 436 31.66 -8.29 1.94
C ARG A 436 31.57 -6.93 1.28
N ARG A 437 31.41 -6.91 -0.05
CA ARG A 437 31.16 -5.71 -0.83
C ARG A 437 30.02 -5.99 -1.78
N VAL A 438 29.01 -5.16 -1.73
CA VAL A 438 27.77 -5.35 -2.52
C VAL A 438 27.46 -4.09 -3.31
N TRP A 439 27.30 -4.23 -4.62
CA TRP A 439 26.65 -3.26 -5.46
C TRP A 439 25.25 -3.72 -5.78
N ARG A 440 24.27 -2.82 -5.65
CA ARG A 440 22.88 -3.09 -5.99
C ARG A 440 22.35 -1.96 -6.85
N GLY A 441 21.77 -2.32 -7.98
CA GLY A 441 20.92 -1.47 -8.81
C GLY A 441 19.52 -2.07 -8.87
N GLN A 442 18.49 -1.24 -8.73
CA GLN A 442 17.10 -1.69 -8.89
C GLN A 442 16.24 -0.60 -9.51
N VAL A 443 15.15 -1.02 -10.13
CA VAL A 443 14.09 -0.15 -10.62
C VAL A 443 12.77 -0.69 -10.12
N ASP A 444 11.99 0.19 -9.49
CA ASP A 444 10.68 -0.09 -8.93
C ASP A 444 9.60 0.64 -9.75
N PHE A 445 8.59 -0.10 -10.20
CA PHE A 445 7.44 0.38 -10.96
C PHE A 445 6.22 0.32 -10.05
N HIS A 446 5.73 1.47 -9.62
CA HIS A 446 4.59 1.60 -8.71
C HIS A 446 3.27 1.78 -9.47
N PHE A 447 2.17 1.22 -8.95
CA PHE A 447 0.82 1.31 -9.55
C PHE A 447 -0.27 1.29 -8.49
#